data_17936cd00b1c5ade93c55b8bd86b72e0
#
_entry.id   17936cd00b1c5ade93c55b8bd86b72e0
#
_cell.length_a   1.000
_cell.length_b   1.000
_cell.length_c   1.000
_cell.angle_alpha   90.00
_cell.angle_beta   90.00
_cell.angle_gamma   90.00
#
_symmetry.space_group_name_H-M   'P 1'
#
loop_
_entity.id
_entity.type
_entity.pdbx_description
1 polymer ?
#
loop_
_entity_poly.entity_id
_entity_poly.type
_entity_poly.pdbx_seq_one_letter_code
_entity_poly.pdbx_strand_id
1 'polypeptide(L)'
;YLRPFAAAYPEICFQFREEAVSAQTRHIAENSSDFAFANAPLPSPQLFAAHKTQKEYFYAVYSPQANCGLDPQQPLTPKQLQNIPVCCNFGCYSLLRKACLKHGFMPKIRFIATTNTAALAFVQDGSGIAIVSAGGRDDFPQGLLQQQLADDELYFEQTLFWSKKDRLSATAQLFLDFYLAAAKTDRL
;
A
#
# COMPACT_ATOMS: atom_id res chain seq x y z
N TYR A 1 2.86 -8.46 -11.45
CA TYR A 1 2.97 -9.92 -11.59
C TYR A 1 1.66 -10.60 -11.96
N LEU A 2 0.51 -10.06 -11.54
CA LEU A 2 -0.79 -10.69 -11.78
C LEU A 2 -1.19 -10.67 -13.26
N ARG A 3 -1.03 -9.54 -13.95
CA ARG A 3 -1.38 -9.43 -15.37
C ARG A 3 -0.63 -10.42 -16.26
N PRO A 4 0.72 -10.57 -16.16
CA PRO A 4 1.45 -11.57 -16.90
C PRO A 4 1.01 -13.00 -16.58
N PHE A 5 0.72 -13.30 -15.32
CA PHE A 5 0.21 -14.61 -14.94
C PHE A 5 -1.17 -14.90 -15.53
N ALA A 6 -2.11 -13.96 -15.43
CA ALA A 6 -3.45 -14.10 -16.01
C ALA A 6 -3.41 -14.24 -17.54
N ALA A 7 -2.45 -13.60 -18.21
CA ALA A 7 -2.26 -13.78 -19.65
C ALA A 7 -1.70 -15.16 -20.01
N ALA A 8 -0.84 -15.74 -19.16
CA ALA A 8 -0.28 -17.08 -19.35
C ALA A 8 -1.27 -18.21 -19.02
N TYR A 9 -2.22 -17.95 -18.11
CA TYR A 9 -3.20 -18.93 -17.61
C TYR A 9 -4.62 -18.35 -17.64
N PRO A 10 -5.21 -18.14 -18.82
CA PRO A 10 -6.49 -17.42 -18.98
C PRO A 10 -7.69 -18.17 -18.39
N GLU A 11 -7.57 -19.46 -18.14
CA GLU A 11 -8.61 -20.29 -17.51
C GLU A 11 -8.67 -20.13 -15.98
N ILE A 12 -7.66 -19.51 -15.36
CA ILE A 12 -7.64 -19.31 -13.91
C ILE A 12 -8.46 -18.09 -13.52
N CYS A 13 -9.45 -18.30 -12.66
CA CYS A 13 -10.25 -17.23 -12.10
C CYS A 13 -9.66 -16.74 -10.76
N PHE A 14 -9.59 -15.41 -10.59
CA PHE A 14 -9.12 -14.77 -9.37
C PHE A 14 -10.27 -14.13 -8.61
N GLN A 15 -10.24 -14.29 -7.30
CA GLN A 15 -11.11 -13.55 -6.40
C GLN A 15 -10.25 -12.65 -5.51
N PHE A 16 -10.50 -11.34 -5.55
CA PHE A 16 -9.80 -10.34 -4.74
C PHE A 16 -10.67 -9.80 -3.62
N ARG A 17 -10.01 -9.55 -2.49
CA ARG A 17 -10.59 -8.85 -1.34
C ARG A 17 -9.61 -7.78 -0.87
N GLU A 18 -10.11 -6.59 -0.62
CA GLU A 18 -9.33 -5.51 -0.01
C GLU A 18 -9.77 -5.37 1.45
N GLU A 19 -8.92 -5.77 2.38
CA GLU A 19 -9.25 -5.90 3.80
C GLU A 19 -8.06 -5.54 4.69
N ALA A 20 -8.34 -5.27 5.96
CA ALA A 20 -7.29 -5.10 6.97
C ALA A 20 -6.48 -6.39 7.18
N VAL A 21 -5.20 -6.27 7.55
CA VAL A 21 -4.27 -7.42 7.73
C VAL A 21 -4.81 -8.46 8.70
N SER A 22 -5.54 -8.04 9.75
CA SER A 22 -6.18 -8.97 10.70
C SER A 22 -7.27 -9.85 10.06
N ALA A 23 -8.03 -9.32 9.12
CA ALA A 23 -9.00 -10.09 8.35
C ALA A 23 -8.30 -11.01 7.34
N GLN A 24 -7.29 -10.51 6.64
CA GLN A 24 -6.47 -11.29 5.71
C GLN A 24 -5.84 -12.50 6.41
N THR A 25 -5.20 -12.32 7.57
CA THR A 25 -4.57 -13.42 8.33
C THR A 25 -5.58 -14.47 8.78
N ARG A 26 -6.79 -14.05 9.15
CA ARG A 26 -7.89 -14.98 9.47
C ARG A 26 -8.29 -15.79 8.24
N HIS A 27 -8.51 -15.16 7.09
CA HIS A 27 -8.91 -15.85 5.85
C HIS A 27 -7.86 -16.86 5.38
N ILE A 28 -6.58 -16.56 5.52
CA ILE A 28 -5.50 -17.51 5.23
C ILE A 28 -5.52 -18.68 6.23
N ALA A 29 -5.70 -18.40 7.53
CA ALA A 29 -5.75 -19.45 8.56
C ALA A 29 -6.98 -20.38 8.43
N GLU A 30 -8.09 -19.87 7.88
CA GLU A 30 -9.33 -20.61 7.62
C GLU A 30 -9.38 -21.25 6.21
N ASN A 31 -8.30 -21.15 5.42
CA ASN A 31 -8.23 -21.62 4.02
C ASN A 31 -9.31 -21.03 3.11
N SER A 32 -9.84 -19.85 3.42
CA SER A 32 -10.78 -19.13 2.57
C SER A 32 -10.11 -18.15 1.61
N SER A 33 -8.78 -18.06 1.67
CA SER A 33 -7.90 -17.39 0.71
C SER A 33 -6.57 -18.13 0.62
N ASP A 34 -6.01 -18.22 -0.58
CA ASP A 34 -4.70 -18.86 -0.81
C ASP A 34 -3.55 -17.95 -0.41
N PHE A 35 -3.65 -16.66 -0.73
CA PHE A 35 -2.62 -15.65 -0.53
C PHE A 35 -3.18 -14.34 -0.01
N ALA A 36 -2.31 -13.58 0.65
CA ALA A 36 -2.58 -12.18 0.92
C ALA A 36 -1.30 -11.33 0.82
N PHE A 37 -1.49 -10.04 0.56
CA PHE A 37 -0.44 -9.03 0.61
C PHE A 37 -0.68 -8.11 1.79
N ALA A 38 0.34 -7.95 2.62
CA ALA A 38 0.31 -7.02 3.74
C ALA A 38 1.48 -6.04 3.66
N ASN A 39 1.23 -4.80 3.99
CA ASN A 39 2.23 -3.75 4.18
C ASN A 39 2.35 -3.34 5.65
N ALA A 40 2.10 -4.28 6.55
CA ALA A 40 2.26 -4.15 7.99
C ALA A 40 2.78 -5.47 8.58
N PRO A 41 3.35 -5.48 9.80
CA PRO A 41 3.74 -6.70 10.47
C PRO A 41 2.59 -7.69 10.61
N LEU A 42 2.84 -8.95 10.28
CA LEU A 42 1.83 -10.01 10.38
C LEU A 42 1.56 -10.36 11.85
N PRO A 43 0.30 -10.39 12.30
CA PRO A 43 -0.06 -11.03 13.56
C PRO A 43 0.32 -12.51 13.51
N SER A 44 0.98 -13.03 14.55
CA SER A 44 1.39 -14.44 14.64
C SER A 44 2.17 -14.95 13.40
N PRO A 45 3.32 -14.33 13.05
CA PRO A 45 4.05 -14.60 11.81
C PRO A 45 4.53 -16.07 11.71
N GLN A 46 4.63 -16.79 12.83
CA GLN A 46 5.01 -18.20 12.87
C GLN A 46 4.00 -19.13 12.15
N LEU A 47 2.76 -18.69 11.94
CA LEU A 47 1.71 -19.46 11.29
C LEU A 47 1.77 -19.36 9.76
N PHE A 48 2.51 -18.39 9.23
CA PHE A 48 2.53 -18.06 7.81
C PHE A 48 3.93 -18.25 7.21
N ALA A 49 3.96 -18.78 6.01
CA ALA A 49 5.08 -18.60 5.12
C ALA A 49 4.95 -17.24 4.45
N ALA A 50 6.06 -16.54 4.26
CA ALA A 50 6.04 -15.17 3.79
C ALA A 50 7.25 -14.87 2.88
N HIS A 51 7.01 -14.01 1.89
CA HIS A 51 8.03 -13.48 0.99
C HIS A 51 7.92 -11.96 0.96
N LYS A 52 9.00 -11.27 1.33
CA LYS A 52 9.10 -9.81 1.20
C LYS A 52 9.22 -9.45 -0.27
N THR A 53 8.41 -8.50 -0.69
CA THR A 53 8.32 -8.12 -2.10
C THR A 53 9.02 -6.79 -2.32
N GLN A 54 8.27 -5.73 -2.52
CA GLN A 54 8.78 -4.40 -2.80
C GLN A 54 8.54 -3.44 -1.63
N LYS A 55 9.27 -2.33 -1.63
CA LYS A 55 8.95 -1.19 -0.77
C LYS A 55 7.86 -0.36 -1.40
N GLU A 56 6.89 0.03 -0.61
CA GLU A 56 5.90 1.04 -0.93
C GLU A 56 6.25 2.32 -0.17
N TYR A 57 6.53 3.38 -0.87
CA TYR A 57 6.82 4.69 -0.28
C TYR A 57 5.56 5.50 -0.08
N PHE A 58 5.62 6.47 0.81
CA PHE A 58 4.49 7.35 1.04
C PHE A 58 4.48 8.47 0.00
N TYR A 59 3.30 8.71 -0.54
CA TYR A 59 3.03 9.78 -1.49
C TYR A 59 1.95 10.70 -0.95
N ALA A 60 2.15 12.00 -1.14
CA ALA A 60 1.09 12.98 -1.08
C ALA A 60 0.44 13.08 -2.45
N VAL A 61 -0.85 12.81 -2.51
CA VAL A 61 -1.66 12.83 -3.74
C VAL A 61 -2.77 13.86 -3.55
N TYR A 62 -2.96 14.76 -4.52
CA TYR A 62 -3.91 15.86 -4.41
C TYR A 62 -4.35 16.38 -5.78
N SER A 63 -5.51 17.03 -5.80
CA SER A 63 -6.02 17.69 -6.99
C SER A 63 -5.16 18.90 -7.36
N PRO A 64 -4.95 19.20 -8.66
CA PRO A 64 -4.33 20.45 -9.10
C PRO A 64 -5.05 21.71 -8.57
N GLN A 65 -6.35 21.59 -8.26
CA GLN A 65 -7.15 22.69 -7.70
C GLN A 65 -6.95 22.85 -6.18
N ALA A 66 -6.29 21.90 -5.51
CA ALA A 66 -6.01 22.00 -4.09
C ALA A 66 -4.96 23.10 -3.86
N ASN A 67 -5.38 24.21 -3.25
CA ASN A 67 -4.46 25.30 -2.90
C ASN A 67 -3.67 24.96 -1.62
N CYS A 68 -2.77 23.99 -1.74
CA CYS A 68 -1.98 23.49 -0.61
C CYS A 68 -0.64 24.22 -0.43
N GLY A 69 -0.28 25.12 -1.33
CA GLY A 69 1.00 25.83 -1.29
C GLY A 69 2.22 24.95 -1.53
N LEU A 70 2.03 23.76 -2.12
CA LEU A 70 3.11 22.83 -2.46
C LEU A 70 3.58 23.07 -3.89
N ASP A 71 4.89 22.95 -4.11
CA ASP A 71 5.48 22.93 -5.43
C ASP A 71 5.66 21.47 -5.88
N PRO A 72 4.93 20.99 -6.92
CA PRO A 72 5.02 19.61 -7.38
C PRO A 72 6.41 19.19 -7.90
N GLN A 73 7.28 20.16 -8.19
CA GLN A 73 8.63 19.90 -8.69
C GLN A 73 9.67 19.76 -7.56
N GLN A 74 9.31 20.08 -6.34
CA GLN A 74 10.20 19.99 -5.18
C GLN A 74 9.94 18.71 -4.38
N PRO A 75 10.97 18.11 -3.74
CA PRO A 75 10.76 17.06 -2.77
C PRO A 75 9.83 17.51 -1.64
N LEU A 76 8.85 16.70 -1.29
CA LEU A 76 7.93 17.01 -0.20
C LEU A 76 8.42 16.36 1.11
N THR A 77 8.70 17.17 2.10
CA THR A 77 9.07 16.69 3.45
C THR A 77 7.85 16.64 4.38
N PRO A 78 7.85 15.80 5.42
CA PRO A 78 6.76 15.79 6.41
C PRO A 78 6.49 17.17 7.03
N LYS A 79 7.51 18.01 7.22
CA LYS A 79 7.38 19.37 7.77
C LYS A 79 6.45 20.26 6.94
N GLN A 80 6.43 20.10 5.62
CA GLN A 80 5.58 20.91 4.73
C GLN A 80 4.10 20.53 4.82
N LEU A 81 3.77 19.42 5.47
CA LEU A 81 2.37 19.04 5.74
C LEU A 81 1.77 19.79 6.93
N GLN A 82 2.55 20.63 7.63
CA GLN A 82 2.06 21.43 8.74
C GLN A 82 0.92 22.34 8.29
N ASN A 83 -0.22 22.25 8.99
CA ASN A 83 -1.46 22.98 8.71
C ASN A 83 -2.24 22.55 7.46
N ILE A 84 -1.74 21.65 6.64
CA ILE A 84 -2.49 21.13 5.49
C ILE A 84 -3.46 20.03 5.96
N PRO A 85 -4.74 20.08 5.56
CA PRO A 85 -5.67 18.99 5.83
C PRO A 85 -5.23 17.70 5.14
N VAL A 86 -5.08 16.63 5.89
CA VAL A 86 -4.61 15.33 5.41
C VAL A 86 -5.69 14.27 5.55
N CYS A 87 -5.89 13.50 4.48
CA CYS A 87 -6.56 12.22 4.50
C CYS A 87 -5.50 11.10 4.41
N CYS A 88 -5.66 10.01 5.13
CA CYS A 88 -4.76 8.86 5.01
C CYS A 88 -5.49 7.55 5.31
N ASN A 89 -4.89 6.42 4.96
CA ASN A 89 -5.39 5.14 5.45
C ASN A 89 -4.84 4.83 6.86
N PHE A 90 -5.45 3.85 7.53
CA PHE A 90 -5.03 3.43 8.87
C PHE A 90 -3.56 3.02 8.94
N GLY A 91 -3.05 2.31 7.92
CA GLY A 91 -1.66 1.87 7.88
C GLY A 91 -0.69 3.05 7.85
N CYS A 92 -0.96 4.03 6.99
CA CYS A 92 -0.11 5.23 6.86
C CYS A 92 -0.15 6.13 8.08
N TYR A 93 -1.29 6.20 8.80
CA TYR A 93 -1.50 7.16 9.88
C TYR A 93 -0.44 7.10 10.99
N SER A 94 -0.09 5.91 11.46
CA SER A 94 0.85 5.76 12.58
C SER A 94 2.26 6.23 12.23
N LEU A 95 2.76 5.90 11.04
CA LEU A 95 4.08 6.33 10.58
C LEU A 95 4.09 7.82 10.23
N LEU A 96 3.06 8.32 9.55
CA LEU A 96 2.92 9.74 9.25
C LEU A 96 2.91 10.58 10.53
N ARG A 97 2.12 10.17 11.54
CA ARG A 97 2.08 10.83 12.84
C ARG A 97 3.46 10.86 13.51
N LYS A 98 4.19 9.75 13.48
CA LYS A 98 5.54 9.67 14.04
C LYS A 98 6.48 10.62 13.31
N ALA A 99 6.45 10.67 11.99
CA ALA A 99 7.26 11.58 11.18
C ALA A 99 6.95 13.05 11.47
N CYS A 100 5.67 13.43 11.53
CA CYS A 100 5.27 14.80 11.87
C CYS A 100 5.70 15.21 13.28
N LEU A 101 5.61 14.31 14.27
CA LEU A 101 6.05 14.55 15.64
C LEU A 101 7.56 14.82 15.73
N LYS A 102 8.40 14.20 14.91
CA LYS A 102 9.84 14.52 14.82
C LYS A 102 10.07 15.98 14.42
N HIS A 103 9.14 16.59 13.71
CA HIS A 103 9.16 18.01 13.32
C HIS A 103 8.39 18.93 14.25
N GLY A 104 7.91 18.44 15.40
CA GLY A 104 7.27 19.23 16.44
C GLY A 104 5.80 19.55 16.21
N PHE A 105 5.09 18.83 15.33
CA PHE A 105 3.66 19.05 15.11
C PHE A 105 2.88 17.73 14.94
N MET A 106 1.55 17.83 15.07
CA MET A 106 0.62 16.76 14.75
C MET A 106 0.00 16.99 13.37
N PRO A 107 -0.11 15.95 12.51
CA PRO A 107 -0.78 16.09 11.23
C PRO A 107 -2.25 16.48 11.43
N LYS A 108 -2.75 17.41 10.62
CA LYS A 108 -4.14 17.84 10.65
C LYS A 108 -5.02 16.83 9.93
N ILE A 109 -5.30 15.72 10.59
CA ILE A 109 -6.09 14.62 10.00
C ILE A 109 -7.55 15.07 9.84
N ARG A 110 -8.06 15.01 8.63
CA ARG A 110 -9.46 15.27 8.29
C ARG A 110 -10.26 13.97 8.15
N PHE A 111 -9.64 12.95 7.53
CA PHE A 111 -10.25 11.63 7.36
C PHE A 111 -9.20 10.53 7.55
N ILE A 112 -9.62 9.41 8.10
CA ILE A 112 -8.87 8.15 8.09
C ILE A 112 -9.72 7.14 7.34
N ALA A 113 -9.22 6.67 6.21
CA ALA A 113 -9.88 5.68 5.36
C ALA A 113 -9.37 4.27 5.67
N THR A 114 -10.11 3.25 5.28
CA THR A 114 -9.67 1.85 5.39
C THR A 114 -8.75 1.45 4.26
N THR A 115 -8.86 2.09 3.09
CA THR A 115 -8.11 1.75 1.87
C THR A 115 -7.50 3.01 1.22
N ASN A 116 -6.49 2.81 0.37
CA ASN A 116 -5.93 3.88 -0.45
C ASN A 116 -6.99 4.47 -1.40
N THR A 117 -7.81 3.63 -2.01
CA THR A 117 -8.88 4.04 -2.92
C THR A 117 -9.85 5.01 -2.25
N ALA A 118 -10.27 4.70 -1.03
CA ALA A 118 -11.15 5.59 -0.27
C ALA A 118 -10.45 6.91 0.10
N ALA A 119 -9.16 6.87 0.48
CA ALA A 119 -8.40 8.08 0.77
C ALA A 119 -8.25 8.99 -0.46
N LEU A 120 -8.01 8.41 -1.65
CA LEU A 120 -7.88 9.14 -2.91
C LEU A 120 -9.20 9.77 -3.37
N ALA A 121 -10.33 9.13 -3.09
CA ALA A 121 -11.64 9.69 -3.43
C ALA A 121 -11.92 11.03 -2.75
N PHE A 122 -11.41 11.25 -1.52
CA PHE A 122 -11.60 12.49 -0.78
C PHE A 122 -10.84 13.71 -1.32
N VAL A 123 -9.84 13.51 -2.17
CA VAL A 123 -8.98 14.62 -2.62
C VAL A 123 -9.26 15.06 -4.05
N GLN A 124 -10.19 14.40 -4.73
CA GLN A 124 -10.54 14.73 -6.12
C GLN A 124 -11.15 16.13 -6.26
N ASP A 125 -11.85 16.62 -5.25
CA ASP A 125 -12.50 17.94 -5.21
C ASP A 125 -11.57 19.06 -4.70
N GLY A 126 -10.30 18.78 -4.39
CA GLY A 126 -9.35 19.75 -3.88
C GLY A 126 -9.44 20.01 -2.38
N SER A 127 -10.15 19.20 -1.60
CA SER A 127 -10.38 19.45 -0.16
C SER A 127 -9.18 19.16 0.74
N GLY A 128 -8.05 18.72 0.20
CA GLY A 128 -6.82 18.44 0.95
C GLY A 128 -5.86 17.51 0.22
N ILE A 129 -5.01 16.82 0.99
CA ILE A 129 -4.00 15.88 0.50
C ILE A 129 -4.30 14.48 1.02
N ALA A 130 -4.25 13.47 0.16
CA ALA A 130 -4.21 12.07 0.57
C ALA A 130 -2.75 11.64 0.78
N ILE A 131 -2.44 11.05 1.94
CA ILE A 131 -1.18 10.34 2.17
C ILE A 131 -1.46 8.86 2.07
N VAL A 132 -0.88 8.23 1.05
CA VAL A 132 -1.06 6.82 0.70
C VAL A 132 0.29 6.17 0.39
N SER A 133 0.37 4.85 0.51
CA SER A 133 1.55 4.10 0.10
C SER A 133 1.39 3.56 -1.32
N ALA A 134 2.46 3.56 -2.09
CA ALA A 134 2.50 3.00 -3.44
C ALA A 134 3.90 2.49 -3.78
N GLY A 135 3.97 1.52 -4.70
CA GLY A 135 5.21 1.00 -5.24
C GLY A 135 5.84 1.92 -6.29
N GLY A 136 5.06 2.81 -6.88
CA GLY A 136 5.52 3.75 -7.91
C GLY A 136 4.50 4.82 -8.25
N ARG A 137 4.89 5.72 -9.15
CA ARG A 137 4.05 6.85 -9.56
C ARG A 137 2.86 6.45 -10.44
N ASP A 138 2.97 5.34 -11.14
CA ASP A 138 1.92 4.88 -12.07
C ASP A 138 0.72 4.24 -11.35
N ASP A 139 0.80 4.11 -10.02
CA ASP A 139 -0.26 3.52 -9.20
C ASP A 139 -1.43 4.48 -8.92
N PHE A 140 -1.36 5.73 -9.40
CA PHE A 140 -2.34 6.77 -9.07
C PHE A 140 -3.27 7.12 -10.22
N PRO A 141 -4.53 7.54 -9.92
CA PRO A 141 -5.46 8.01 -10.93
C PRO A 141 -4.91 9.19 -11.74
N GLN A 142 -5.21 9.20 -13.02
CA GLN A 142 -4.86 10.34 -13.89
C GLN A 142 -5.56 11.63 -13.41
N GLY A 143 -4.86 12.76 -13.60
CA GLY A 143 -5.37 14.09 -13.25
C GLY A 143 -5.07 14.53 -11.82
N LEU A 144 -4.52 13.66 -10.97
CA LEU A 144 -4.01 14.04 -9.65
C LEU A 144 -2.50 14.33 -9.70
N LEU A 145 -2.08 15.31 -8.91
CA LEU A 145 -0.67 15.55 -8.63
C LEU A 145 -0.19 14.59 -7.55
N GLN A 146 1.09 14.24 -7.61
CA GLN A 146 1.68 13.26 -6.69
C GLN A 146 3.12 13.63 -6.39
N GLN A 147 3.48 13.56 -5.11
CA GLN A 147 4.85 13.79 -4.63
C GLN A 147 5.19 12.73 -3.59
N GLN A 148 6.34 12.08 -3.76
CA GLN A 148 6.87 11.18 -2.74
C GLN A 148 7.31 12.00 -1.53
N LEU A 149 6.99 11.55 -0.32
CA LEU A 149 7.52 12.13 0.90
C LEU A 149 9.00 11.77 1.05
N ALA A 150 9.83 12.80 1.18
CA ALA A 150 11.28 12.70 1.37
C ALA A 150 11.59 12.42 2.85
N ASP A 151 11.34 11.18 3.29
CA ASP A 151 11.68 10.66 4.61
C ASP A 151 11.93 9.15 4.48
N ASP A 152 13.15 8.74 4.80
CA ASP A 152 13.62 7.36 4.63
C ASP A 152 12.90 6.34 5.52
N GLU A 153 12.14 6.79 6.53
CA GLU A 153 11.34 5.93 7.40
C GLU A 153 9.88 5.79 6.94
N LEU A 154 9.45 6.58 5.94
CA LEU A 154 8.08 6.55 5.42
C LEU A 154 7.93 5.57 4.25
N TYR A 155 8.04 4.30 4.57
CA TYR A 155 7.74 3.22 3.63
C TYR A 155 7.12 2.03 4.35
N PHE A 156 6.45 1.19 3.58
CA PHE A 156 6.10 -0.17 3.98
C PHE A 156 6.91 -1.17 3.18
N GLU A 157 7.23 -2.28 3.80
CA GLU A 157 7.76 -3.45 3.12
C GLU A 157 6.58 -4.41 2.86
N GLN A 158 6.11 -4.43 1.62
CA GLN A 158 5.01 -5.32 1.25
C GLN A 158 5.45 -6.78 1.37
N THR A 159 4.59 -7.61 1.90
CA THR A 159 4.84 -9.03 2.14
C THR A 159 3.72 -9.87 1.55
N LEU A 160 4.05 -10.76 0.62
CA LEU A 160 3.17 -11.85 0.20
C LEU A 160 3.22 -12.94 1.27
N PHE A 161 2.08 -13.44 1.74
CA PHE A 161 2.04 -14.50 2.72
C PHE A 161 0.91 -15.51 2.45
N TRP A 162 1.09 -16.73 2.98
CA TRP A 162 0.17 -17.85 2.83
C TRP A 162 0.26 -18.79 4.05
N SER A 163 -0.66 -19.76 4.16
CA SER A 163 -0.64 -20.74 5.26
C SER A 163 0.65 -21.57 5.22
N LYS A 164 1.31 -21.70 6.36
CA LYS A 164 2.47 -22.58 6.52
C LYS A 164 2.04 -24.02 6.83
N LYS A 165 0.84 -24.17 7.41
CA LYS A 165 0.30 -25.46 7.85
C LYS A 165 -0.31 -26.24 6.69
N ASP A 166 -1.04 -25.53 5.83
CA ASP A 166 -1.84 -26.16 4.80
C ASP A 166 -1.10 -26.15 3.45
N ARG A 167 -1.33 -27.19 2.66
CA ARG A 167 -0.78 -27.24 1.30
C ARG A 167 -1.61 -26.34 0.38
N LEU A 168 -0.92 -25.55 -0.40
CA LEU A 168 -1.55 -24.80 -1.49
C LEU A 168 -2.16 -25.78 -2.51
N SER A 169 -3.25 -25.38 -3.14
CA SER A 169 -3.77 -26.07 -4.32
C SER A 169 -2.73 -26.05 -5.45
N ALA A 170 -2.85 -26.94 -6.43
CA ALA A 170 -1.95 -26.96 -7.58
C ALA A 170 -1.92 -25.60 -8.31
N THR A 171 -3.08 -24.95 -8.45
CA THR A 171 -3.22 -23.65 -9.07
C THR A 171 -2.54 -22.55 -8.23
N ALA A 172 -2.73 -22.57 -6.91
CA ALA A 172 -2.09 -21.62 -6.02
C ALA A 172 -0.56 -21.80 -6.01
N GLN A 173 -0.06 -23.04 -6.00
CA GLN A 173 1.38 -23.31 -6.10
C GLN A 173 1.94 -22.80 -7.42
N LEU A 174 1.25 -23.00 -8.53
CA LEU A 174 1.64 -22.49 -9.84
C LEU A 174 1.78 -20.96 -9.83
N PHE A 175 0.82 -20.26 -9.22
CA PHE A 175 0.90 -18.81 -9.06
C PHE A 175 2.11 -18.40 -8.22
N LEU A 176 2.35 -19.07 -7.08
CA LEU A 176 3.46 -18.76 -6.19
C LEU A 176 4.81 -18.93 -6.91
N ASP A 177 4.98 -20.04 -7.64
CA ASP A 177 6.21 -20.34 -8.37
C ASP A 177 6.47 -19.28 -9.47
N PHE A 178 5.41 -18.91 -10.21
CA PHE A 178 5.48 -17.84 -11.21
C PHE A 178 5.86 -16.50 -10.57
N TYR A 179 5.19 -16.14 -9.47
CA TYR A 179 5.44 -14.91 -8.75
C TYR A 179 6.88 -14.81 -8.23
N LEU A 180 7.38 -15.87 -7.59
CA LEU A 180 8.74 -15.90 -7.05
C LEU A 180 9.81 -15.89 -8.14
N ALA A 181 9.54 -16.49 -9.30
CA ALA A 181 10.43 -16.44 -10.45
C ALA A 181 10.52 -15.00 -11.02
N ALA A 182 9.39 -14.34 -11.24
CA ALA A 182 9.33 -12.97 -11.71
C ALA A 182 9.98 -11.97 -10.73
N ALA A 183 9.73 -12.12 -9.43
CA ALA A 183 10.30 -11.27 -8.38
C ALA A 183 11.83 -11.38 -8.27
N LYS A 184 12.44 -12.47 -8.72
CA LYS A 184 13.91 -12.59 -8.82
C LYS A 184 14.47 -11.79 -9.99
N THR A 185 13.75 -11.72 -11.10
CA THR A 185 14.17 -11.04 -12.33
C THR A 185 14.09 -9.52 -12.19
N ASP A 186 13.13 -8.99 -11.46
CA ASP A 186 12.97 -7.54 -11.21
C ASP A 186 13.98 -6.96 -10.20
N ARG A 187 14.82 -7.80 -9.59
CA ARG A 187 15.89 -7.36 -8.67
C ARG A 187 17.25 -7.14 -9.35
N LEU A 188 17.34 -7.37 -10.65
CA LEU A 188 18.52 -7.15 -11.48
C LEU A 188 18.39 -5.85 -12.27
#